data_2052acc469474b8094eb9545fc456032
#
_entry.id   2052acc469474b8094eb9545fc456032
#
_cell.length_a   1.000
_cell.length_b   1.000
_cell.length_c   1.000
_cell.angle_alpha   90.00
_cell.angle_beta   90.00
_cell.angle_gamma   90.00
#
_symmetry.space_group_name_H-M   'P 1'
#
loop_
_entity.id
_entity.type
_entity.pdbx_description
1 polymer ?
#
loop_
_entity_poly.entity_id
_entity_poly.type
_entity_poly.pdbx_seq_one_letter_code
_entity_poly.pdbx_strand_id
1 'polypeptide(L)'
;HKNGNPKAAMEKVKVGYKICRFAQFPEGKAIMPSILEELLAERKRVRKLIPQQTDPFMVNVLDKRQLSIKVTANSMYGQTGAKTSTFYELDCAASTTAIGRKLLTYAQRVIEEAYDDIVCETKCHGPVRVKAEYVYGDTDSVFFKFNPSELDGKPIKGQQALEITIELAQQAGELASMFLKKPHDLEYEKTFLPFCLLSKKRYVGMLYEHDPHKCKRKSMGIVLKRRDNAPIVKDVYGGV
;
A
#
# COMPACT_ATOMS: atom_id res chain seq x y z
N HIS A 1 -31.15 -3.86 31.74
CA HIS A 1 -30.58 -4.95 30.92
C HIS A 1 -31.43 -5.15 29.67
N LYS A 2 -31.03 -4.58 28.55
CA LYS A 2 -31.64 -4.86 27.25
C LYS A 2 -30.68 -5.71 26.45
N ASN A 3 -31.05 -6.96 26.24
CA ASN A 3 -30.39 -7.86 25.30
C ASN A 3 -30.39 -7.19 23.92
N GLY A 4 -29.29 -6.55 23.57
CA GLY A 4 -29.08 -6.03 22.24
C GLY A 4 -28.94 -7.21 21.28
N ASN A 5 -29.91 -7.38 20.41
CA ASN A 5 -29.79 -8.24 19.27
C ASN A 5 -28.46 -7.94 18.56
N PRO A 6 -27.60 -8.94 18.28
CA PRO A 6 -26.44 -8.69 17.47
C PRO A 6 -26.92 -8.07 16.16
N LYS A 7 -26.38 -6.92 15.78
CA LYS A 7 -26.68 -6.27 14.51
C LYS A 7 -26.55 -7.33 13.43
N ALA A 8 -27.66 -7.79 12.91
CA ALA A 8 -27.67 -8.68 11.74
C ALA A 8 -26.75 -8.04 10.71
N ALA A 9 -25.77 -8.78 10.22
CA ALA A 9 -24.87 -8.28 9.21
C ALA A 9 -25.74 -7.80 8.05
N MET A 10 -25.74 -6.48 7.80
CA MET A 10 -26.54 -5.92 6.72
C MET A 10 -26.02 -6.53 5.43
N GLU A 11 -26.82 -7.42 4.85
CA GLU A 11 -26.51 -8.02 3.56
C GLU A 11 -26.54 -6.92 2.51
N LYS A 12 -25.44 -6.76 1.78
CA LYS A 12 -25.35 -5.78 0.70
C LYS A 12 -26.13 -6.29 -0.49
N VAL A 13 -27.39 -5.86 -0.61
CA VAL A 13 -28.22 -6.17 -1.77
C VAL A 13 -27.85 -5.23 -2.92
N LYS A 14 -27.61 -5.80 -4.09
CA LYS A 14 -27.34 -5.04 -5.31
C LYS A 14 -28.62 -4.42 -5.83
N VAL A 15 -28.76 -3.11 -5.70
CA VAL A 15 -30.00 -2.38 -6.05
C VAL A 15 -30.02 -1.96 -7.52
N GLY A 16 -28.86 -1.91 -8.19
CA GLY A 16 -28.75 -1.51 -9.58
C GLY A 16 -27.31 -1.20 -10.01
N TYR A 17 -27.20 -0.66 -11.22
CA TYR A 17 -25.94 -0.21 -11.81
C TYR A 17 -26.03 1.26 -12.17
N LYS A 18 -24.95 2.00 -11.94
CA LYS A 18 -24.77 3.33 -12.50
C LYS A 18 -23.64 3.25 -13.54
N ILE A 19 -23.94 3.64 -14.76
CA ILE A 19 -22.95 3.71 -15.85
C ILE A 19 -22.45 5.14 -15.91
N CYS A 20 -21.15 5.31 -15.69
CA CYS A 20 -20.45 6.58 -15.85
C CYS A 20 -19.63 6.55 -17.14
N ARG A 21 -19.77 7.56 -17.98
CA ARG A 21 -19.01 7.72 -19.22
C ARG A 21 -18.10 8.94 -19.06
N PHE A 22 -16.82 8.75 -19.36
CA PHE A 22 -15.83 9.82 -19.29
C PHE A 22 -15.34 10.13 -20.69
N ALA A 23 -15.29 11.43 -21.02
CA ALA A 23 -14.73 11.86 -22.29
C ALA A 23 -13.24 11.46 -22.38
N GLN A 24 -12.86 10.93 -23.53
CA GLN A 24 -11.46 10.67 -23.86
C GLN A 24 -11.06 11.66 -24.94
N PHE A 25 -9.96 12.38 -24.70
CA PHE A 25 -9.44 13.30 -25.70
C PHE A 25 -8.59 12.52 -26.68
N PRO A 26 -8.71 12.72 -28.00
CA PRO A 26 -7.92 12.01 -29.01
C PRO A 26 -6.45 12.36 -28.90
N GLU A 27 -6.13 13.59 -28.51
CA GLU A 27 -4.77 14.06 -28.27
C GLU A 27 -4.67 14.70 -26.88
N GLY A 28 -3.66 14.29 -26.12
CA GLY A 28 -3.38 14.85 -24.80
C GLY A 28 -4.28 14.36 -23.69
N LYS A 29 -4.21 15.07 -22.59
CA LYS A 29 -4.97 14.81 -21.34
C LYS A 29 -5.81 16.03 -20.98
N ALA A 30 -6.89 15.80 -20.24
CA ALA A 30 -7.65 16.90 -19.63
C ALA A 30 -6.81 17.64 -18.57
N ILE A 31 -7.23 18.86 -18.23
CA ILE A 31 -6.48 19.79 -17.36
C ILE A 31 -6.13 19.16 -16.01
N MET A 32 -7.07 18.57 -15.30
CA MET A 32 -6.82 17.95 -13.98
C MET A 32 -5.81 16.81 -14.02
N PRO A 33 -5.93 15.80 -14.90
CA PRO A 33 -4.91 14.77 -15.08
C PRO A 33 -3.53 15.32 -15.44
N SER A 34 -3.43 16.37 -16.27
CA SER A 34 -2.16 17.00 -16.62
C SER A 34 -1.50 17.65 -15.41
N ILE A 35 -2.23 18.41 -14.62
CA ILE A 35 -1.71 19.01 -13.38
C ILE A 35 -1.24 17.93 -12.39
N LEU A 36 -1.99 16.84 -12.22
CA LEU A 36 -1.61 15.74 -11.34
C LEU A 36 -0.32 15.07 -11.82
N GLU A 37 -0.16 14.89 -13.12
CA GLU A 37 1.06 14.31 -13.70
C GLU A 37 2.28 15.19 -13.46
N GLU A 38 2.15 16.50 -13.66
CA GLU A 38 3.21 17.48 -13.37
C GLU A 38 3.59 17.47 -11.88
N LEU A 39 2.60 17.48 -10.97
CA LEU A 39 2.86 17.41 -9.53
C LEU A 39 3.59 16.12 -9.14
N LEU A 40 3.18 14.97 -9.69
CA LEU A 40 3.83 13.70 -9.41
C LEU A 40 5.25 13.64 -9.97
N ALA A 41 5.48 14.18 -11.18
CA ALA A 41 6.79 14.28 -11.79
C ALA A 41 7.72 15.18 -10.95
N GLU A 42 7.24 16.36 -10.54
CA GLU A 42 8.01 17.27 -9.68
C GLU A 42 8.32 16.63 -8.33
N ARG A 43 7.37 15.94 -7.71
CA ARG A 43 7.62 15.20 -6.47
C ARG A 43 8.71 14.15 -6.65
N LYS A 44 8.67 13.39 -7.74
CA LYS A 44 9.71 12.39 -8.06
C LYS A 44 11.08 13.04 -8.24
N ARG A 45 11.14 14.21 -8.89
CA ARG A 45 12.36 15.02 -9.06
C ARG A 45 12.91 15.47 -7.71
N VAL A 46 12.09 16.05 -6.85
CA VAL A 46 12.50 16.52 -5.52
C VAL A 46 13.01 15.35 -4.65
N ARG A 47 12.31 14.20 -4.66
CA ARG A 47 12.75 13.02 -3.91
C ARG A 47 14.12 12.48 -4.34
N LYS A 48 14.47 12.58 -5.63
CA LYS A 48 15.79 12.18 -6.15
C LYS A 48 16.91 13.12 -5.69
N LEU A 49 16.59 14.37 -5.35
CA LEU A 49 17.58 15.34 -4.87
C LEU A 49 17.92 15.14 -3.37
N ILE A 50 17.02 14.57 -2.58
CA ILE A 50 17.21 14.39 -1.13
C ILE A 50 18.49 13.61 -0.81
N PRO A 51 18.74 12.41 -1.37
CA PRO A 51 19.94 11.64 -1.05
C PRO A 51 21.24 12.26 -1.56
N GLN A 52 21.16 13.26 -2.44
CA GLN A 52 22.31 13.97 -3.00
C GLN A 52 22.76 15.16 -2.12
N GLN A 53 21.94 15.51 -1.12
CA GLN A 53 22.25 16.62 -0.21
C GLN A 53 23.06 16.13 1.00
N THR A 54 24.07 16.89 1.34
CA THR A 54 24.89 16.68 2.54
C THR A 54 24.47 17.59 3.70
N ASP A 55 23.82 18.72 3.40
CA ASP A 55 23.32 19.67 4.39
C ASP A 55 21.99 19.20 4.99
N PRO A 56 21.92 18.94 6.32
CA PRO A 56 20.69 18.52 6.99
C PRO A 56 19.54 19.52 6.85
N PHE A 57 19.83 20.81 6.76
CA PHE A 57 18.82 21.84 6.54
C PHE A 57 18.17 21.69 5.17
N MET A 58 18.97 21.55 4.11
CA MET A 58 18.46 21.34 2.75
C MET A 58 17.71 20.02 2.60
N VAL A 59 18.15 18.95 3.24
CA VAL A 59 17.42 17.67 3.32
C VAL A 59 16.01 17.89 3.89
N ASN A 60 15.90 18.63 5.00
CA ASN A 60 14.62 18.94 5.64
C ASN A 60 13.72 19.80 4.74
N VAL A 61 14.28 20.83 4.09
CA VAL A 61 13.54 21.70 3.15
C VAL A 61 12.98 20.89 1.98
N LEU A 62 13.78 20.04 1.35
CA LEU A 62 13.36 19.19 0.24
C LEU A 62 12.31 18.14 0.69
N ASP A 63 12.47 17.59 1.89
CA ASP A 63 11.45 16.67 2.44
C ASP A 63 10.11 17.36 2.65
N LYS A 64 10.10 18.59 3.21
CA LYS A 64 8.86 19.36 3.35
C LYS A 64 8.26 19.76 2.01
N ARG A 65 9.11 20.11 1.03
CA ARG A 65 8.65 20.42 -0.34
C ARG A 65 7.96 19.21 -0.98
N GLN A 66 8.57 18.02 -0.96
CA GLN A 66 7.95 16.81 -1.53
C GLN A 66 6.65 16.44 -0.80
N LEU A 67 6.59 16.67 0.52
CA LEU A 67 5.39 16.44 1.31
C LEU A 67 4.26 17.41 0.92
N SER A 68 4.55 18.70 0.74
CA SER A 68 3.60 19.69 0.28
C SER A 68 3.00 19.29 -1.07
N ILE A 69 3.83 18.90 -2.04
CA ILE A 69 3.36 18.45 -3.36
C ILE A 69 2.43 17.23 -3.21
N LYS A 70 2.80 16.26 -2.34
CA LYS A 70 1.95 15.09 -2.06
C LYS A 70 0.58 15.50 -1.51
N VAL A 71 0.55 16.43 -0.56
CA VAL A 71 -0.70 16.92 0.05
C VAL A 71 -1.56 17.61 -0.99
N THR A 72 -0.99 18.47 -1.83
CA THR A 72 -1.70 19.15 -2.91
C THR A 72 -2.33 18.16 -3.89
N ALA A 73 -1.57 17.18 -4.37
CA ALA A 73 -2.08 16.16 -5.30
C ALA A 73 -3.23 15.34 -4.68
N ASN A 74 -3.08 14.93 -3.42
CA ASN A 74 -4.13 14.17 -2.72
C ASN A 74 -5.38 15.03 -2.46
N SER A 75 -5.21 16.34 -2.22
CA SER A 75 -6.32 17.28 -2.01
C SER A 75 -7.17 17.45 -3.27
N MET A 76 -6.57 17.45 -4.45
CA MET A 76 -7.32 17.55 -5.72
C MET A 76 -8.33 16.41 -5.85
N TYR A 77 -7.93 15.16 -5.56
CA TYR A 77 -8.86 14.03 -5.51
C TYR A 77 -9.90 14.22 -4.40
N GLY A 78 -9.48 14.62 -3.21
CA GLY A 78 -10.38 14.84 -2.07
C GLY A 78 -11.49 15.87 -2.38
N GLN A 79 -11.16 16.90 -3.13
CA GLN A 79 -12.13 17.93 -3.55
C GLN A 79 -13.21 17.39 -4.47
N THR A 80 -12.93 16.43 -5.33
CA THR A 80 -13.96 15.81 -6.19
C THR A 80 -15.04 15.06 -5.39
N GLY A 81 -14.70 14.59 -4.19
CA GLY A 81 -15.63 13.90 -3.29
C GLY A 81 -16.32 14.78 -2.25
N ALA A 82 -15.90 16.03 -2.10
CA ALA A 82 -16.39 16.95 -1.07
C ALA A 82 -17.54 17.82 -1.61
N LYS A 83 -18.74 17.68 -1.05
CA LYS A 83 -19.95 18.42 -1.48
C LYS A 83 -19.82 19.96 -1.42
N THR A 84 -18.92 20.47 -0.59
CA THR A 84 -18.64 21.89 -0.42
C THR A 84 -17.61 22.44 -1.40
N SER A 85 -16.98 21.57 -2.19
CA SER A 85 -15.96 21.94 -3.16
C SER A 85 -16.59 22.43 -4.47
N THR A 86 -15.98 23.43 -5.09
CA THR A 86 -16.32 23.88 -6.44
C THR A 86 -16.00 22.82 -7.52
N PHE A 87 -15.12 21.85 -7.20
CA PHE A 87 -14.76 20.72 -8.07
C PHE A 87 -15.50 19.44 -7.70
N TYR A 88 -16.63 19.55 -6.98
CA TYR A 88 -17.40 18.38 -6.58
C TYR A 88 -17.96 17.63 -7.79
N GLU A 89 -17.52 16.39 -7.96
CA GLU A 89 -17.99 15.47 -8.99
C GLU A 89 -18.00 14.05 -8.42
N LEU A 90 -19.15 13.66 -7.89
CA LEU A 90 -19.29 12.38 -7.18
C LEU A 90 -18.94 11.18 -8.05
N ASP A 91 -19.24 11.21 -9.33
CA ASP A 91 -19.00 10.10 -10.24
C ASP A 91 -17.51 9.89 -10.49
N CYS A 92 -16.72 10.95 -10.55
CA CYS A 92 -15.27 10.87 -10.59
C CYS A 92 -14.69 10.24 -9.32
N ALA A 93 -15.12 10.71 -8.16
CA ALA A 93 -14.66 10.20 -6.87
C ALA A 93 -15.04 8.71 -6.67
N ALA A 94 -16.29 8.37 -6.98
CA ALA A 94 -16.78 6.98 -6.87
C ALA A 94 -16.08 6.04 -7.86
N SER A 95 -15.86 6.47 -9.10
CA SER A 95 -15.15 5.68 -10.10
C SER A 95 -13.69 5.44 -9.74
N THR A 96 -13.00 6.45 -9.20
CA THR A 96 -11.62 6.32 -8.73
C THR A 96 -11.52 5.27 -7.61
N THR A 97 -12.40 5.30 -6.62
CA THR A 97 -12.41 4.29 -5.56
C THR A 97 -12.82 2.91 -6.06
N ALA A 98 -13.74 2.82 -7.02
CA ALA A 98 -14.14 1.55 -7.63
C ALA A 98 -12.98 0.91 -8.42
N ILE A 99 -12.24 1.71 -9.20
CA ILE A 99 -11.04 1.26 -9.91
C ILE A 99 -9.96 0.83 -8.92
N GLY A 100 -9.72 1.60 -7.85
CA GLY A 100 -8.76 1.22 -6.80
C GLY A 100 -9.06 -0.15 -6.21
N ARG A 101 -10.33 -0.45 -5.88
CA ARG A 101 -10.73 -1.80 -5.41
C ARG A 101 -10.48 -2.88 -6.47
N LYS A 102 -10.76 -2.58 -7.74
CA LYS A 102 -10.49 -3.52 -8.85
C LYS A 102 -9.00 -3.81 -9.00
N LEU A 103 -8.15 -2.79 -8.87
CA LEU A 103 -6.69 -2.94 -8.94
C LEU A 103 -6.14 -3.78 -7.78
N LEU A 104 -6.67 -3.60 -6.55
CA LEU A 104 -6.29 -4.44 -5.41
C LEU A 104 -6.65 -5.91 -5.62
N THR A 105 -7.87 -6.18 -6.10
CA THR A 105 -8.31 -7.56 -6.41
C THR A 105 -7.49 -8.15 -7.55
N TYR A 106 -7.13 -7.36 -8.54
CA TYR A 106 -6.24 -7.77 -9.63
C TYR A 106 -4.86 -8.14 -9.07
N ALA A 107 -4.22 -7.26 -8.29
CA ALA A 107 -2.92 -7.51 -7.70
C ALA A 107 -2.91 -8.78 -6.83
N GLN A 108 -3.96 -8.98 -6.02
CA GLN A 108 -4.14 -10.19 -5.24
C GLN A 108 -4.12 -11.44 -6.13
N ARG A 109 -4.96 -11.50 -7.14
CA ARG A 109 -5.10 -12.67 -8.02
C ARG A 109 -3.82 -12.96 -8.79
N VAL A 110 -3.22 -11.94 -9.40
CA VAL A 110 -1.99 -12.11 -10.19
C VAL A 110 -0.87 -12.69 -9.34
N ILE A 111 -0.69 -12.20 -8.10
CA ILE A 111 0.40 -12.68 -7.24
C ILE A 111 0.10 -14.08 -6.71
N GLU A 112 -1.13 -14.36 -6.26
CA GLU A 112 -1.52 -15.70 -5.80
C GLU A 112 -1.42 -16.74 -6.92
N GLU A 113 -1.85 -16.42 -8.14
CA GLU A 113 -1.77 -17.33 -9.30
C GLU A 113 -0.33 -17.50 -9.80
N ALA A 114 0.47 -16.42 -9.83
CA ALA A 114 1.84 -16.48 -10.34
C ALA A 114 2.80 -17.20 -9.37
N TYR A 115 2.49 -17.22 -8.07
CA TYR A 115 3.33 -17.83 -7.04
C TYR A 115 2.59 -18.94 -6.27
N ASP A 116 1.76 -19.73 -6.97
CA ASP A 116 1.04 -20.86 -6.39
C ASP A 116 1.88 -22.14 -6.49
N ASP A 117 2.59 -22.43 -5.42
CA ASP A 117 3.43 -23.63 -5.25
C ASP A 117 4.45 -23.85 -6.38
N ILE A 118 5.16 -22.82 -6.78
CA ILE A 118 6.16 -22.85 -7.84
C ILE A 118 7.58 -22.80 -7.28
N VAL A 119 8.54 -23.22 -8.11
CA VAL A 119 9.97 -23.03 -7.84
C VAL A 119 10.41 -21.73 -8.48
N CYS A 120 10.94 -20.83 -7.66
CA CYS A 120 11.52 -19.55 -8.10
C CYS A 120 13.03 -19.58 -7.90
N GLU A 121 13.75 -19.05 -8.89
CA GLU A 121 15.19 -18.82 -8.76
C GLU A 121 15.41 -17.48 -8.04
N THR A 122 16.15 -17.52 -6.94
CA THR A 122 16.53 -16.34 -6.18
C THR A 122 18.03 -16.10 -6.24
N LYS A 123 18.43 -14.83 -6.30
CA LYS A 123 19.85 -14.45 -6.36
C LYS A 123 20.56 -14.74 -5.04
N CYS A 124 19.83 -14.63 -3.92
CA CYS A 124 20.40 -14.79 -2.58
C CYS A 124 20.59 -16.26 -2.18
N HIS A 125 19.66 -17.16 -2.58
CA HIS A 125 19.59 -18.54 -2.06
C HIS A 125 19.38 -19.63 -3.12
N GLY A 126 19.42 -19.25 -4.41
CA GLY A 126 19.14 -20.20 -5.51
C GLY A 126 17.68 -20.61 -5.61
N PRO A 127 17.37 -21.84 -6.07
CA PRO A 127 16.01 -22.28 -6.29
C PRO A 127 15.28 -22.55 -4.96
N VAL A 128 14.12 -21.92 -4.79
CA VAL A 128 13.24 -22.07 -3.62
C VAL A 128 11.81 -22.32 -4.08
N ARG A 129 11.10 -23.17 -3.35
CA ARG A 129 9.66 -23.37 -3.57
C ARG A 129 8.88 -22.32 -2.79
N VAL A 130 7.90 -21.69 -3.43
CA VAL A 130 7.12 -20.61 -2.83
C VAL A 130 5.64 -20.79 -3.08
N LYS A 131 4.84 -20.39 -2.08
CA LYS A 131 3.39 -20.30 -2.20
C LYS A 131 2.93 -18.98 -1.61
N ALA A 132 2.44 -18.07 -2.46
CA ALA A 132 1.93 -16.79 -2.03
C ALA A 132 0.53 -16.93 -1.44
N GLU A 133 0.33 -16.34 -0.28
CA GLU A 133 -0.97 -16.24 0.39
C GLU A 133 -1.29 -14.77 0.67
N TYR A 134 -2.46 -14.32 0.25
CA TYR A 134 -2.95 -13.00 0.61
C TYR A 134 -3.32 -12.95 2.09
N VAL A 135 -2.75 -12.02 2.82
CA VAL A 135 -2.98 -11.84 4.26
C VAL A 135 -3.93 -10.70 4.55
N TYR A 136 -3.71 -9.55 3.92
CA TYR A 136 -4.43 -8.33 4.22
C TYR A 136 -4.25 -7.29 3.11
N GLY A 137 -5.25 -6.41 2.94
CA GLY A 137 -5.17 -5.25 2.07
C GLY A 137 -5.84 -4.03 2.70
N ASP A 138 -5.28 -2.87 2.44
CA ASP A 138 -5.83 -1.61 2.92
C ASP A 138 -5.67 -0.50 1.89
N THR A 139 -6.77 -0.01 1.40
CA THR A 139 -6.92 1.13 0.48
C THR A 139 -6.12 0.99 -0.82
N ASP A 140 -4.79 1.00 -0.75
CA ASP A 140 -3.84 1.00 -1.86
C ASP A 140 -2.67 0.02 -1.65
N SER A 141 -2.75 -0.84 -0.64
CA SER A 141 -1.70 -1.80 -0.32
C SER A 141 -2.23 -3.21 -0.17
N VAL A 142 -1.40 -4.19 -0.54
CA VAL A 142 -1.64 -5.62 -0.38
C VAL A 142 -0.48 -6.27 0.37
N PHE A 143 -0.80 -7.18 1.29
CA PHE A 143 0.17 -7.92 2.08
C PHE A 143 0.09 -9.39 1.72
N PHE A 144 1.24 -9.96 1.38
CA PHE A 144 1.39 -11.36 1.04
C PHE A 144 2.40 -12.04 1.96
N LYS A 145 2.20 -13.33 2.15
CA LYS A 145 3.15 -14.24 2.76
C LYS A 145 3.57 -15.26 1.70
N PHE A 146 4.85 -15.29 1.35
CA PHE A 146 5.36 -16.15 0.27
C PHE A 146 5.65 -17.59 0.70
N ASN A 147 5.73 -17.88 2.02
CA ASN A 147 5.99 -19.22 2.56
C ASN A 147 7.18 -19.94 1.88
N PRO A 148 8.38 -19.36 1.85
CA PRO A 148 9.50 -19.98 1.16
C PRO A 148 9.91 -21.31 1.84
N SER A 149 10.20 -22.33 1.02
CA SER A 149 10.68 -23.64 1.46
C SER A 149 11.80 -24.14 0.53
N GLU A 150 12.63 -25.03 1.06
CA GLU A 150 13.58 -25.77 0.25
C GLU A 150 12.86 -26.73 -0.72
N LEU A 151 13.55 -27.26 -1.71
CA LEU A 151 12.95 -28.15 -2.71
C LEU A 151 12.43 -29.46 -2.10
N ASP A 152 12.98 -29.87 -0.96
CA ASP A 152 12.53 -31.02 -0.15
C ASP A 152 11.27 -30.71 0.68
N GLY A 153 10.76 -29.48 0.63
CA GLY A 153 9.59 -29.03 1.37
C GLY A 153 9.85 -28.50 2.78
N LYS A 154 11.11 -28.43 3.22
CA LYS A 154 11.46 -27.87 4.51
C LYS A 154 11.28 -26.35 4.53
N PRO A 155 10.49 -25.78 5.47
CA PRO A 155 10.24 -24.35 5.50
C PRO A 155 11.50 -23.55 5.86
N ILE A 156 11.82 -22.54 5.06
CA ILE A 156 12.89 -21.59 5.31
C ILE A 156 12.38 -20.54 6.29
N LYS A 157 13.17 -20.19 7.31
CA LYS A 157 12.76 -19.27 8.39
C LYS A 157 13.85 -18.24 8.69
N GLY A 158 13.48 -17.23 9.47
CA GLY A 158 14.41 -16.21 9.97
C GLY A 158 14.95 -15.29 8.88
N GLN A 159 16.24 -14.97 8.95
CA GLN A 159 16.91 -14.02 8.07
C GLN A 159 16.85 -14.44 6.59
N GLN A 160 17.08 -15.72 6.30
CA GLN A 160 17.02 -16.26 4.94
C GLN A 160 15.63 -16.06 4.30
N ALA A 161 14.57 -16.39 5.06
CA ALA A 161 13.20 -16.18 4.59
C ALA A 161 12.90 -14.70 4.32
N LEU A 162 13.47 -13.79 5.12
CA LEU A 162 13.31 -12.35 4.93
C LEU A 162 13.96 -11.88 3.62
N GLU A 163 15.20 -12.30 3.36
CA GLU A 163 15.94 -11.94 2.13
C GLU A 163 15.23 -12.45 0.89
N ILE A 164 14.83 -13.72 0.88
CA ILE A 164 14.04 -14.33 -0.18
C ILE A 164 12.72 -13.55 -0.38
N THR A 165 12.01 -13.24 0.70
CA THR A 165 10.72 -12.54 0.62
C THR A 165 10.87 -11.12 0.05
N ILE A 166 11.93 -10.39 0.39
CA ILE A 166 12.21 -9.05 -0.16
C ILE A 166 12.44 -9.14 -1.68
N GLU A 167 13.26 -10.10 -2.11
CA GLU A 167 13.54 -10.29 -3.54
C GLU A 167 12.27 -10.69 -4.32
N LEU A 168 11.53 -11.68 -3.83
CA LEU A 168 10.29 -12.14 -4.46
C LEU A 168 9.21 -11.05 -4.50
N ALA A 169 9.10 -10.23 -3.44
CA ALA A 169 8.13 -9.14 -3.41
C ALA A 169 8.45 -8.04 -4.43
N GLN A 170 9.73 -7.77 -4.71
CA GLN A 170 10.15 -6.86 -5.78
C GLN A 170 9.78 -7.44 -7.15
N GLN A 171 10.10 -8.69 -7.42
CA GLN A 171 9.74 -9.38 -8.66
C GLN A 171 8.22 -9.44 -8.87
N ALA A 172 7.46 -9.72 -7.81
CA ALA A 172 6.00 -9.75 -7.86
C ALA A 172 5.38 -8.38 -8.16
N GLY A 173 5.97 -7.29 -7.63
CA GLY A 173 5.56 -5.92 -7.95
C GLY A 173 5.80 -5.57 -9.41
N GLU A 174 6.97 -5.91 -9.93
CA GLU A 174 7.30 -5.72 -11.35
C GLU A 174 6.38 -6.52 -12.27
N LEU A 175 6.16 -7.80 -11.96
CA LEU A 175 5.26 -8.67 -12.71
C LEU A 175 3.83 -8.11 -12.77
N ALA A 176 3.26 -7.75 -11.64
CA ALA A 176 1.92 -7.17 -11.57
C ALA A 176 1.83 -5.85 -12.34
N SER A 177 2.88 -5.01 -12.27
CA SER A 177 2.93 -3.72 -12.95
C SER A 177 3.00 -3.82 -14.48
N MET A 178 3.56 -4.90 -15.03
CA MET A 178 3.66 -5.10 -16.48
C MET A 178 2.30 -5.10 -17.20
N PHE A 179 1.25 -5.55 -16.51
CA PHE A 179 -0.10 -5.65 -17.08
C PHE A 179 -1.01 -4.49 -16.69
N LEU A 180 -0.50 -3.53 -15.91
CA LEU A 180 -1.28 -2.35 -15.51
C LEU A 180 -1.14 -1.24 -16.56
N LYS A 181 -2.29 -0.60 -16.86
CA LYS A 181 -2.27 0.60 -17.70
C LYS A 181 -1.58 1.74 -16.95
N LYS A 182 -0.56 2.33 -17.56
CA LYS A 182 0.11 3.53 -17.02
C LYS A 182 -0.90 4.65 -16.75
N PRO A 183 -0.79 5.40 -15.64
CA PRO A 183 0.34 5.48 -14.70
C PRO A 183 0.24 4.52 -13.50
N HIS A 184 -0.66 3.53 -13.50
CA HIS A 184 -0.77 2.58 -12.39
C HIS A 184 0.44 1.65 -12.36
N ASP A 185 0.94 1.40 -11.17
CA ASP A 185 2.00 0.45 -10.87
C ASP A 185 1.78 -0.16 -9.47
N LEU A 186 2.44 -1.27 -9.21
CA LEU A 186 2.51 -1.92 -7.92
C LEU A 186 3.98 -1.99 -7.50
N GLU A 187 4.37 -1.18 -6.53
CA GLU A 187 5.74 -1.13 -6.04
C GLU A 187 5.89 -1.92 -4.74
N TYR A 188 7.03 -2.61 -4.59
CA TYR A 188 7.45 -3.13 -3.29
C TYR A 188 7.73 -1.98 -2.34
N GLU A 189 7.11 -1.98 -1.18
CA GLU A 189 7.31 -0.93 -0.18
C GLU A 189 8.11 -1.43 1.03
N LYS A 190 7.75 -2.61 1.57
CA LYS A 190 8.35 -3.11 2.81
C LYS A 190 7.96 -4.57 3.09
N THR A 191 8.78 -5.21 3.91
CA THR A 191 8.52 -6.53 4.50
C THR A 191 8.47 -6.43 6.01
N PHE A 192 7.67 -7.27 6.66
CA PHE A 192 7.59 -7.35 8.12
C PHE A 192 8.02 -8.73 8.62
N LEU A 193 8.91 -8.75 9.60
CA LEU A 193 9.30 -9.97 10.32
C LEU A 193 9.76 -9.63 11.74
N PRO A 194 9.02 -10.00 12.81
CA PRO A 194 7.69 -10.61 12.78
C PRO A 194 6.57 -9.63 12.41
N PHE A 195 5.37 -10.14 12.08
CA PHE A 195 4.17 -9.37 11.81
C PHE A 195 3.00 -9.88 12.65
N CYS A 196 2.31 -8.97 13.32
CA CYS A 196 1.10 -9.27 14.09
C CYS A 196 -0.05 -8.38 13.60
N LEU A 197 -1.05 -8.99 12.99
CA LEU A 197 -2.28 -8.33 12.54
C LEU A 197 -3.39 -8.57 13.55
N LEU A 198 -3.76 -7.55 14.29
CA LEU A 198 -4.81 -7.61 15.32
C LEU A 198 -6.21 -7.45 14.71
N SER A 199 -6.36 -6.53 13.78
CA SER A 199 -7.60 -6.26 13.06
C SER A 199 -7.33 -5.34 11.87
N LYS A 200 -8.37 -5.03 11.08
CA LYS A 200 -8.26 -4.03 10.00
C LYS A 200 -7.68 -2.71 10.53
N LYS A 201 -6.62 -2.23 9.88
CA LYS A 201 -5.88 -0.99 10.23
C LYS A 201 -5.18 -1.01 11.60
N ARG A 202 -5.01 -2.20 12.22
CA ARG A 202 -4.33 -2.36 13.51
C ARG A 202 -3.33 -3.51 13.42
N TYR A 203 -2.07 -3.17 13.28
CA TYR A 203 -0.98 -4.15 13.20
C TYR A 203 0.32 -3.59 13.77
N VAL A 204 1.20 -4.50 14.13
CA VAL A 204 2.56 -4.20 14.59
C VAL A 204 3.55 -5.20 13.99
N GLY A 205 4.76 -4.75 13.77
CA GLY A 205 5.85 -5.60 13.30
C GLY A 205 7.17 -4.87 13.19
N MET A 206 8.22 -5.64 12.96
CA MET A 206 9.51 -5.09 12.58
C MET A 206 9.53 -4.93 11.06
N LEU A 207 9.70 -3.70 10.62
CA LEU A 207 9.65 -3.30 9.22
C LEU A 207 11.06 -3.29 8.65
N TYR A 208 11.22 -3.92 7.50
CA TYR A 208 12.39 -3.90 6.64
C TYR A 208 12.02 -3.28 5.30
N GLU A 209 12.84 -2.40 4.80
CA GLU A 209 12.70 -1.83 3.45
C GLU A 209 13.47 -2.70 2.45
N HIS A 210 14.50 -2.17 1.80
CA HIS A 210 15.34 -2.94 0.86
C HIS A 210 16.52 -3.64 1.55
N ASP A 211 16.91 -3.19 2.73
CA ASP A 211 18.04 -3.74 3.49
C ASP A 211 17.52 -4.70 4.57
N PRO A 212 17.79 -6.02 4.45
CA PRO A 212 17.32 -7.03 5.40
C PRO A 212 17.99 -6.94 6.77
N HIS A 213 19.04 -6.12 6.93
CA HIS A 213 19.75 -5.91 8.20
C HIS A 213 19.28 -4.66 8.95
N LYS A 214 18.50 -3.77 8.31
CA LYS A 214 17.97 -2.56 8.92
C LYS A 214 16.48 -2.66 9.18
N CYS A 215 16.11 -2.73 10.44
CA CYS A 215 14.71 -2.79 10.84
C CYS A 215 14.29 -1.60 11.68
N LYS A 216 12.99 -1.30 11.61
CA LYS A 216 12.32 -0.30 12.45
C LYS A 216 11.02 -0.89 12.99
N ARG A 217 10.74 -0.70 14.28
CA ARG A 217 9.42 -1.08 14.81
C ARG A 217 8.35 -0.16 14.23
N LYS A 218 7.38 -0.74 13.55
CA LYS A 218 6.21 -0.03 12.99
C LYS A 218 4.94 -0.54 13.66
N SER A 219 4.13 0.38 14.17
CA SER A 219 2.79 0.09 14.68
C SER A 219 1.78 1.01 14.00
N MET A 220 0.64 0.45 13.61
CA MET A 220 -0.46 1.17 12.98
C MET A 220 -1.75 0.95 13.78
N GLY A 221 -2.48 2.03 14.01
CA GLY A 221 -3.79 1.98 14.67
C GLY A 221 -3.80 1.50 16.12
N ILE A 222 -2.63 1.32 16.74
CA ILE A 222 -2.49 0.88 18.13
C ILE A 222 -2.56 2.10 19.05
N VAL A 223 -3.18 1.92 20.21
CA VAL A 223 -3.51 2.96 21.21
C VAL A 223 -2.30 3.85 21.53
N LEU A 224 -1.12 3.28 21.73
CA LEU A 224 0.11 3.99 22.10
C LEU A 224 0.60 5.01 21.04
N LYS A 225 0.16 4.88 19.79
CA LYS A 225 0.60 5.74 18.65
C LYS A 225 -0.48 6.72 18.19
N ARG A 226 -1.70 6.60 18.69
CA ARG A 226 -2.80 7.48 18.28
C ARG A 226 -2.65 8.85 18.94
N ARG A 227 -2.79 9.90 18.14
CA ARG A 227 -2.71 11.31 18.61
C ARG A 227 -3.98 11.78 19.33
N ASP A 228 -5.09 11.09 19.10
CA ASP A 228 -6.41 11.34 19.67
C ASP A 228 -6.60 10.71 21.07
N ASN A 229 -5.63 9.94 21.56
CA ASN A 229 -5.66 9.40 22.91
C ASN A 229 -4.99 10.34 23.91
N ALA A 230 -5.58 10.46 25.11
CA ALA A 230 -5.01 11.21 26.21
C ALA A 230 -3.63 10.66 26.64
N PRO A 231 -2.70 11.50 27.13
CA PRO A 231 -1.35 11.06 27.54
C PRO A 231 -1.38 9.90 28.53
N ILE A 232 -2.27 9.92 29.52
CA ILE A 232 -2.42 8.85 30.53
C ILE A 232 -2.63 7.46 29.91
N VAL A 233 -3.31 7.38 28.75
CA VAL A 233 -3.50 6.11 28.05
C VAL A 233 -2.17 5.55 27.55
N LYS A 234 -1.26 6.43 27.12
CA LYS A 234 0.08 6.03 26.69
C LYS A 234 0.96 5.60 27.86
N ASP A 235 0.82 6.26 29.01
CA ASP A 235 1.59 5.94 30.20
C ASP A 235 1.16 4.59 30.79
N VAL A 236 -0.14 4.35 30.89
CA VAL A 236 -0.69 3.09 31.42
C VAL A 236 -0.38 1.91 30.51
N TYR A 237 -0.69 2.01 29.19
CA TYR A 237 -0.47 0.90 28.26
C TYR A 237 0.96 0.81 27.73
N GLY A 238 1.77 1.85 27.90
CA GLY A 238 3.16 1.86 27.48
C GLY A 238 4.12 1.31 28.52
N GLY A 239 3.67 1.20 29.77
CA GLY A 239 4.42 0.62 30.88
C GLY A 239 4.18 -0.88 31.10
N VAL A 240 3.30 -1.47 30.31
CA VAL A 240 3.04 -2.91 30.21
C VAL A 240 3.74 -3.44 28.95
#